data_4ee849d37e5ffa84ae636265e5651dea
#
_entry.id   4ee849d37e5ffa84ae636265e5651dea
#
_cell.length_a   1.000
_cell.length_b   1.000
_cell.length_c   1.000
_cell.angle_alpha   90.00
_cell.angle_beta   90.00
_cell.angle_gamma   90.00
#
_symmetry.space_group_name_H-M   'P 1'
#
loop_
_entity.id
_entity.type
_entity.pdbx_description
1 polymer ?
#
loop_
_entity_poly.entity_id
_entity_poly.type
_entity_poly.pdbx_seq_one_letter_code
_entity_poly.pdbx_strand_id
1 'polypeptide(L)'
;GSANEIEGHDLRFSFIGLLMIIVGFFGFLGGCLIWAGADFGGWINIYGAPATLSSFAFNTLMGLAGGMIGAFWMSKGNPFWMMSGGLAGIFSCASGLDVWYPGLAFVLGFVGGVIIIPANNWLHSVFKIDDPVGAISVHGVAGIWGVIAMGLFASGYPASGDIPPTSFGGQLVGCIVMFLVGFVPGYGLSFIMKMMNWLRVPDAVQKAGIDSAELNLKAYQ
;
A
#
# COMPACT_ATOMS: atom_id res chain seq x y z
N GLY A 1 -21.35 14.59 -11.60
CA GLY A 1 -21.84 13.34 -11.07
C GLY A 1 -21.49 13.18 -9.61
N SER A 2 -22.31 12.50 -8.84
CA SER A 2 -21.95 12.02 -7.51
C SER A 2 -21.22 10.68 -7.68
N ALA A 3 -20.09 10.50 -6.99
CA ALA A 3 -19.57 9.16 -6.83
C ALA A 3 -20.50 8.42 -5.87
N ASN A 4 -20.91 7.22 -6.22
CA ASN A 4 -21.69 6.36 -5.34
C ASN A 4 -20.72 5.33 -4.79
N GLU A 5 -20.66 5.22 -3.46
CA GLU A 5 -19.89 4.14 -2.83
C GLU A 5 -20.54 2.80 -3.18
N ILE A 6 -19.74 1.89 -3.68
CA ILE A 6 -20.15 0.51 -3.94
C ILE A 6 -19.57 -0.35 -2.83
N GLU A 7 -20.44 -0.77 -1.91
CA GLU A 7 -20.04 -1.66 -0.82
C GLU A 7 -19.69 -3.06 -1.34
N GLY A 8 -18.67 -3.67 -0.73
CA GLY A 8 -18.36 -5.07 -0.98
C GLY A 8 -19.50 -5.99 -0.50
N HIS A 9 -19.83 -7.01 -1.28
CA HIS A 9 -20.97 -7.88 -0.98
C HIS A 9 -20.71 -8.87 0.16
N ASP A 10 -19.45 -9.21 0.46
CA ASP A 10 -19.11 -10.10 1.57
C ASP A 10 -17.75 -9.75 2.19
N LEU A 11 -17.81 -9.19 3.38
CA LEU A 11 -16.63 -8.77 4.15
C LEU A 11 -15.75 -9.96 4.56
N ARG A 12 -16.28 -11.18 4.68
CA ARG A 12 -15.51 -12.38 5.05
C ARG A 12 -14.53 -12.76 3.94
N PHE A 13 -14.98 -12.71 2.68
CA PHE A 13 -14.08 -12.94 1.54
C PHE A 13 -13.01 -11.84 1.43
N SER A 14 -13.38 -10.59 1.68
CA SER A 14 -12.41 -9.48 1.73
C SER A 14 -11.35 -9.72 2.81
N PHE A 15 -11.75 -10.24 3.96
CA PHE A 15 -10.84 -10.57 5.06
C PHE A 15 -9.90 -11.72 4.71
N ILE A 16 -10.42 -12.80 4.10
CA ILE A 16 -9.59 -13.92 3.62
C ILE A 16 -8.58 -13.43 2.57
N GLY A 17 -9.03 -12.64 1.60
CA GLY A 17 -8.15 -12.05 0.59
C GLY A 17 -7.05 -11.19 1.20
N LEU A 18 -7.36 -10.39 2.21
CA LEU A 18 -6.37 -9.60 2.94
C LEU A 18 -5.33 -10.48 3.63
N LEU A 19 -5.75 -11.56 4.32
CA LEU A 19 -4.81 -12.48 4.97
C LEU A 19 -3.87 -13.14 3.95
N MET A 20 -4.39 -13.52 2.79
CA MET A 20 -3.56 -14.07 1.70
C MET A 20 -2.55 -13.04 1.20
N ILE A 21 -2.95 -11.78 1.02
CA ILE A 21 -2.05 -10.69 0.62
C ILE A 21 -0.97 -10.47 1.68
N ILE A 22 -1.32 -10.44 2.97
CA ILE A 22 -0.34 -10.28 4.06
C ILE A 22 0.70 -11.38 4.03
N VAL A 23 0.30 -12.63 3.88
CA VAL A 23 1.23 -13.77 3.75
C VAL A 23 2.13 -13.58 2.53
N GLY A 24 1.55 -13.18 1.39
CA GLY A 24 2.30 -12.89 0.17
C GLY A 24 3.34 -11.77 0.36
N PHE A 25 3.03 -10.75 1.15
CA PHE A 25 3.98 -9.66 1.43
C PHE A 25 5.21 -10.10 2.21
N PHE A 26 5.11 -11.07 3.10
CA PHE A 26 6.30 -11.62 3.74
C PHE A 26 7.26 -12.24 2.72
N GLY A 27 6.72 -12.96 1.72
CA GLY A 27 7.53 -13.50 0.62
C GLY A 27 8.07 -12.41 -0.29
N PHE A 28 7.24 -11.46 -0.70
CA PHE A 28 7.62 -10.38 -1.60
C PHE A 28 8.70 -9.47 -0.98
N LEU A 29 8.44 -8.91 0.19
CA LEU A 29 9.35 -7.99 0.84
C LEU A 29 10.62 -8.69 1.35
N GLY A 30 10.50 -9.93 1.86
CA GLY A 30 11.66 -10.75 2.24
C GLY A 30 12.53 -11.10 1.02
N GLY A 31 11.91 -11.36 -0.12
CA GLY A 31 12.61 -11.58 -1.39
C GLY A 31 13.46 -10.39 -1.84
N CYS A 32 13.01 -9.17 -1.59
CA CYS A 32 13.79 -7.96 -1.88
C CYS A 32 15.10 -7.91 -1.08
N LEU A 33 15.08 -8.37 0.18
CA LEU A 33 16.29 -8.42 1.01
C LEU A 33 17.30 -9.47 0.52
N ILE A 34 16.82 -10.63 0.08
CA ILE A 34 17.67 -11.69 -0.49
C ILE A 34 18.30 -11.22 -1.80
N TRP A 35 17.52 -10.55 -2.66
CA TRP A 35 18.00 -10.04 -3.93
C TRP A 35 19.11 -9.02 -3.79
N ALA A 36 19.10 -8.22 -2.76
CA ALA A 36 20.16 -7.24 -2.47
C ALA A 36 21.54 -7.88 -2.18
N GLY A 37 21.64 -9.21 -2.24
CA GLY A 37 22.91 -9.93 -2.05
C GLY A 37 23.41 -9.90 -0.62
N ALA A 38 22.55 -9.50 0.29
CA ALA A 38 22.91 -9.50 1.69
C ALA A 38 22.86 -10.92 2.25
N ASP A 39 23.96 -11.38 2.77
CA ASP A 39 23.89 -12.32 3.87
C ASP A 39 23.01 -11.66 4.93
N PHE A 40 21.91 -12.31 5.34
CA PHE A 40 21.04 -11.80 6.39
C PHE A 40 21.87 -11.37 7.59
N GLY A 41 22.10 -10.06 7.78
CA GLY A 41 23.03 -9.48 8.73
C GLY A 41 24.19 -8.72 8.13
N GLY A 42 24.25 -8.56 6.82
CA GLY A 42 25.31 -7.81 6.12
C GLY A 42 25.26 -6.30 6.32
N TRP A 43 24.13 -5.74 6.74
CA TRP A 43 23.98 -4.32 7.09
C TRP A 43 23.36 -4.12 8.47
N ILE A 44 23.48 -2.89 8.94
CA ILE A 44 22.92 -2.46 10.23
C ILE A 44 21.77 -1.48 9.99
N ASN A 45 20.79 -1.51 10.89
CA ASN A 45 19.71 -0.53 10.87
C ASN A 45 20.18 0.86 11.34
N ILE A 46 19.29 1.84 11.31
CA ILE A 46 19.59 3.23 11.76
C ILE A 46 20.00 3.34 13.25
N TYR A 47 19.87 2.29 14.02
CA TYR A 47 20.22 2.21 15.45
C TYR A 47 21.50 1.42 15.73
N GLY A 48 22.18 0.98 14.67
CA GLY A 48 23.42 0.22 14.78
C GLY A 48 23.24 -1.27 15.13
N ALA A 49 22.02 -1.80 15.07
CA ALA A 49 21.75 -3.21 15.26
C ALA A 49 21.70 -3.95 13.89
N PRO A 50 22.08 -5.25 13.84
CA PRO A 50 22.01 -6.01 12.61
C PRO A 50 20.60 -6.06 12.02
N ALA A 51 20.48 -5.81 10.72
CA ALA A 51 19.28 -6.07 9.98
C ALA A 51 19.18 -7.57 9.70
N THR A 52 18.13 -8.21 10.19
CA THR A 52 17.91 -9.65 10.06
C THR A 52 16.55 -9.93 9.45
N LEU A 53 16.36 -11.13 8.88
CA LEU A 53 15.04 -11.55 8.41
C LEU A 53 14.00 -11.53 9.53
N SER A 54 14.40 -11.85 10.77
CA SER A 54 13.51 -11.78 11.93
C SER A 54 13.10 -10.34 12.26
N SER A 55 14.04 -9.38 12.22
CA SER A 55 13.72 -7.96 12.45
C SER A 55 12.81 -7.42 11.37
N PHE A 56 13.05 -7.76 10.12
CA PHE A 56 12.18 -7.46 8.99
C PHE A 56 10.76 -7.98 9.20
N ALA A 57 10.62 -9.27 9.53
CA ALA A 57 9.30 -9.88 9.74
C ALA A 57 8.57 -9.22 10.91
N PHE A 58 9.28 -8.93 11.99
CA PHE A 58 8.69 -8.25 13.14
C PHE A 58 8.29 -6.81 12.85
N ASN A 59 9.11 -6.05 12.11
CA ASN A 59 8.76 -4.71 11.66
C ASN A 59 7.53 -4.71 10.75
N THR A 60 7.38 -5.71 9.88
CA THR A 60 6.19 -5.89 9.04
C THR A 60 4.94 -6.08 9.90
N LEU A 61 5.00 -6.93 10.94
CA LEU A 61 3.89 -7.13 11.88
C LEU A 61 3.59 -5.87 12.70
N MET A 62 4.61 -5.12 13.10
CA MET A 62 4.41 -3.87 13.84
C MET A 62 3.77 -2.78 12.96
N GLY A 63 4.21 -2.67 11.70
CA GLY A 63 3.57 -1.78 10.73
C GLY A 63 2.10 -2.15 10.48
N LEU A 64 1.83 -3.44 10.26
CA LEU A 64 0.48 -3.99 10.15
C LEU A 64 -0.38 -3.60 11.35
N ALA A 65 0.08 -3.91 12.57
CA ALA A 65 -0.66 -3.64 13.79
C ALA A 65 -0.92 -2.15 13.99
N GLY A 66 0.09 -1.31 13.78
CA GLY A 66 -0.04 0.14 13.84
C GLY A 66 -1.10 0.65 12.87
N GLY A 67 -1.04 0.20 11.61
CA GLY A 67 -1.98 0.59 10.57
C GLY A 67 -3.42 0.17 10.87
N MET A 68 -3.61 -1.05 11.36
CA MET A 68 -4.95 -1.54 11.79
C MET A 68 -5.52 -0.66 12.91
N ILE A 69 -4.74 -0.36 13.94
CA ILE A 69 -5.17 0.46 15.07
C ILE A 69 -5.44 1.90 14.63
N GLY A 70 -4.57 2.50 13.82
CA GLY A 70 -4.76 3.85 13.29
C GLY A 70 -6.03 3.99 12.46
N ALA A 71 -6.26 3.06 11.55
CA ALA A 71 -7.46 3.05 10.72
C ALA A 71 -8.73 2.71 11.51
N PHE A 72 -8.67 1.78 12.47
CA PHE A 72 -9.79 1.49 13.38
C PHE A 72 -10.21 2.76 14.14
N TRP A 73 -9.24 3.47 14.70
CA TRP A 73 -9.51 4.70 15.43
C TRP A 73 -10.11 5.79 14.52
N MET A 74 -9.50 6.01 13.35
CA MET A 74 -9.96 7.07 12.43
C MET A 74 -11.30 6.77 11.77
N SER A 75 -11.59 5.49 11.50
CA SER A 75 -12.87 5.04 10.91
C SER A 75 -13.97 4.79 11.92
N LYS A 76 -13.72 5.03 13.21
CA LYS A 76 -14.66 4.76 14.30
C LYS A 76 -15.13 3.29 14.36
N GLY A 77 -14.20 2.38 14.10
CA GLY A 77 -14.42 0.95 14.23
C GLY A 77 -14.92 0.25 12.96
N ASN A 78 -14.84 0.86 11.79
CA ASN A 78 -15.21 0.21 10.54
C ASN A 78 -14.24 -0.95 10.23
N PRO A 79 -14.71 -2.21 10.11
CA PRO A 79 -13.85 -3.37 9.94
C PRO A 79 -13.14 -3.40 8.57
N PHE A 80 -13.77 -2.89 7.51
CA PHE A 80 -13.14 -2.79 6.20
C PHE A 80 -11.91 -1.86 6.24
N TRP A 81 -12.07 -0.68 6.82
CA TRP A 81 -10.97 0.27 6.97
C TRP A 81 -9.89 -0.20 7.94
N MET A 82 -10.26 -0.91 8.99
CA MET A 82 -9.29 -1.54 9.90
C MET A 82 -8.39 -2.53 9.13
N MET A 83 -8.97 -3.38 8.31
CA MET A 83 -8.21 -4.33 7.49
C MET A 83 -7.34 -3.62 6.45
N SER A 84 -7.90 -2.67 5.72
CA SER A 84 -7.18 -1.86 4.73
C SER A 84 -6.05 -1.05 5.38
N GLY A 85 -6.27 -0.59 6.61
CA GLY A 85 -5.25 0.08 7.42
C GLY A 85 -4.06 -0.81 7.75
N GLY A 86 -4.28 -2.11 7.92
CA GLY A 86 -3.18 -3.05 8.09
C GLY A 86 -2.24 -3.10 6.87
N LEU A 87 -2.81 -3.15 5.66
CA LEU A 87 -2.01 -3.03 4.43
C LEU A 87 -1.32 -1.67 4.34
N ALA A 88 -2.03 -0.58 4.59
CA ALA A 88 -1.45 0.77 4.59
C ALA A 88 -0.29 0.89 5.58
N GLY A 89 -0.37 0.23 6.73
CA GLY A 89 0.71 0.16 7.71
C GLY A 89 1.94 -0.55 7.17
N ILE A 90 1.78 -1.67 6.46
CA ILE A 90 2.90 -2.35 5.78
C ILE A 90 3.52 -1.42 4.73
N PHE A 91 2.72 -0.78 3.87
CA PHE A 91 3.24 0.14 2.84
C PHE A 91 3.94 1.35 3.43
N SER A 92 3.45 1.87 4.55
CA SER A 92 4.10 2.97 5.28
C SER A 92 5.48 2.62 5.81
N CYS A 93 5.76 1.34 6.03
CA CYS A 93 7.04 0.85 6.54
C CYS A 93 7.92 0.23 5.46
N ALA A 94 7.36 -0.11 4.28
CA ALA A 94 8.00 -0.93 3.26
C ALA A 94 9.35 -0.40 2.79
N SER A 95 9.53 0.93 2.76
CA SER A 95 10.78 1.58 2.35
C SER A 95 11.97 1.32 3.29
N GLY A 96 11.74 0.79 4.49
CA GLY A 96 12.78 0.62 5.49
C GLY A 96 12.51 -0.46 6.50
N LEU A 97 11.85 -1.56 6.12
CA LEU A 97 11.56 -2.68 7.03
C LEU A 97 12.81 -3.34 7.60
N ASP A 98 13.93 -3.24 6.90
CA ASP A 98 15.26 -3.66 7.32
C ASP A 98 16.03 -2.57 8.08
N VAL A 99 15.55 -1.34 8.00
CA VAL A 99 16.19 -0.12 8.55
C VAL A 99 15.55 0.29 9.89
N TRP A 100 14.23 0.13 10.01
CA TRP A 100 13.48 0.53 11.18
C TRP A 100 13.71 -0.38 12.40
N TYR A 101 13.49 0.19 13.54
CA TYR A 101 13.25 -0.62 14.73
C TYR A 101 11.72 -0.76 14.98
N PRO A 102 11.26 -1.81 15.69
CA PRO A 102 9.84 -2.14 15.76
C PRO A 102 8.90 -1.03 16.25
N GLY A 103 9.33 -0.23 17.22
CA GLY A 103 8.53 0.88 17.72
C GLY A 103 8.27 1.96 16.68
N LEU A 104 9.29 2.29 15.87
CA LEU A 104 9.13 3.24 14.77
C LEU A 104 8.25 2.66 13.66
N ALA A 105 8.43 1.40 13.31
CA ALA A 105 7.57 0.72 12.33
C ALA A 105 6.09 0.77 12.75
N PHE A 106 5.80 0.55 14.04
CA PHE A 106 4.44 0.70 14.56
C PHE A 106 3.91 2.14 14.38
N VAL A 107 4.69 3.15 14.74
CA VAL A 107 4.28 4.56 14.63
C VAL A 107 4.05 4.96 13.16
N LEU A 108 4.95 4.56 12.26
CA LEU A 108 4.80 4.83 10.82
C LEU A 108 3.55 4.17 10.27
N GLY A 109 3.30 2.92 10.64
CA GLY A 109 2.10 2.19 10.27
C GLY A 109 0.83 2.85 10.83
N PHE A 110 0.84 3.28 12.09
CA PHE A 110 -0.28 3.97 12.72
C PHE A 110 -0.64 5.26 11.97
N VAL A 111 0.35 6.09 11.63
CA VAL A 111 0.13 7.31 10.84
C VAL A 111 -0.44 6.94 9.47
N GLY A 112 0.11 5.91 8.79
CA GLY A 112 -0.42 5.40 7.55
C GLY A 112 -1.89 5.03 7.63
N GLY A 113 -2.28 4.26 8.65
CA GLY A 113 -3.67 3.89 8.89
C GLY A 113 -4.60 5.09 9.12
N VAL A 114 -4.11 6.12 9.82
CA VAL A 114 -4.88 7.35 10.06
C VAL A 114 -5.10 8.15 8.78
N ILE A 115 -4.08 8.33 7.96
CA ILE A 115 -4.14 9.24 6.79
C ILE A 115 -4.93 8.70 5.60
N ILE A 116 -5.07 7.38 5.46
CA ILE A 116 -5.76 6.79 4.29
C ILE A 116 -7.24 7.16 4.22
N ILE A 117 -7.92 7.31 5.36
CA ILE A 117 -9.35 7.59 5.42
C ILE A 117 -9.68 9.01 4.95
N PRO A 118 -9.08 10.07 5.52
CA PRO A 118 -9.27 11.42 5.00
C PRO A 118 -8.80 11.57 3.55
N ALA A 119 -7.74 10.86 3.14
CA ALA A 119 -7.28 10.86 1.77
C ALA A 119 -8.32 10.24 0.81
N ASN A 120 -8.91 9.10 1.16
CA ASN A 120 -9.97 8.47 0.39
C ASN A 120 -11.20 9.39 0.26
N ASN A 121 -11.63 9.99 1.37
CA ASN A 121 -12.75 10.94 1.37
C ASN A 121 -12.47 12.16 0.49
N TRP A 122 -11.23 12.65 0.50
CA TRP A 122 -10.81 13.76 -0.36
C TRP A 122 -10.82 13.38 -1.83
N LEU A 123 -10.27 12.20 -2.21
CA LEU A 123 -10.32 11.68 -3.57
C LEU A 123 -11.76 11.56 -4.08
N HIS A 124 -12.63 11.00 -3.25
CA HIS A 124 -14.03 10.84 -3.57
C HIS A 124 -14.75 12.18 -3.72
N SER A 125 -14.55 13.13 -2.80
CA SER A 125 -15.27 14.41 -2.79
C SER A 125 -14.79 15.38 -3.89
N VAL A 126 -13.47 15.44 -4.11
CA VAL A 126 -12.86 16.42 -5.03
C VAL A 126 -12.77 15.87 -6.45
N PHE A 127 -12.18 14.70 -6.62
CA PHE A 127 -11.96 14.11 -7.95
C PHE A 127 -13.12 13.26 -8.45
N LYS A 128 -14.09 12.96 -7.60
CA LYS A 128 -15.23 12.09 -7.93
C LYS A 128 -14.78 10.70 -8.41
N ILE A 129 -13.65 10.24 -7.88
CA ILE A 129 -13.12 8.90 -8.14
C ILE A 129 -13.74 7.97 -7.11
N ASP A 130 -14.43 6.94 -7.58
CA ASP A 130 -14.84 5.82 -6.76
C ASP A 130 -13.65 4.85 -6.66
N ASP A 131 -13.15 4.67 -5.44
CA ASP A 131 -12.06 3.74 -5.11
C ASP A 131 -12.57 2.71 -4.10
N PRO A 132 -13.32 1.69 -4.57
CA PRO A 132 -14.11 0.80 -3.70
C PRO A 132 -13.25 -0.04 -2.75
N VAL A 133 -11.98 -0.22 -3.06
CA VAL A 133 -11.03 -0.96 -2.22
C VAL A 133 -9.99 -0.06 -1.54
N GLY A 134 -10.07 1.24 -1.79
CA GLY A 134 -9.10 2.21 -1.27
C GLY A 134 -7.71 2.05 -1.86
N ALA A 135 -7.58 1.56 -3.10
CA ALA A 135 -6.28 1.28 -3.70
C ALA A 135 -5.38 2.51 -3.76
N ILE A 136 -5.92 3.67 -4.14
CA ILE A 136 -5.14 4.91 -4.24
C ILE A 136 -4.70 5.37 -2.85
N SER A 137 -5.60 5.35 -1.87
CA SER A 137 -5.28 5.79 -0.52
C SER A 137 -4.35 4.81 0.20
N VAL A 138 -4.63 3.50 0.12
CA VAL A 138 -3.88 2.46 0.83
C VAL A 138 -2.49 2.24 0.24
N HIS A 139 -2.37 2.20 -1.08
CA HIS A 139 -1.07 1.97 -1.74
C HIS A 139 -0.35 3.28 -2.07
N GLY A 140 -1.05 4.23 -2.73
CA GLY A 140 -0.46 5.48 -3.16
C GLY A 140 -0.14 6.41 -2.00
N VAL A 141 -1.13 6.81 -1.20
CA VAL A 141 -0.93 7.78 -0.12
C VAL A 141 -0.07 7.21 1.00
N ALA A 142 -0.35 5.99 1.47
CA ALA A 142 0.47 5.37 2.50
C ALA A 142 1.89 5.03 2.00
N GLY A 143 2.05 4.66 0.72
CA GLY A 143 3.37 4.45 0.12
C GLY A 143 4.18 5.74 0.01
N ILE A 144 3.58 6.85 -0.42
CA ILE A 144 4.23 8.17 -0.44
C ILE A 144 4.66 8.57 0.98
N TRP A 145 3.78 8.37 1.96
CA TRP A 145 4.13 8.59 3.37
C TRP A 145 5.35 7.77 3.78
N GLY A 146 5.40 6.48 3.42
CA GLY A 146 6.53 5.61 3.72
C GLY A 146 7.84 6.09 3.13
N VAL A 147 7.84 6.55 1.87
CA VAL A 147 9.03 7.11 1.23
C VAL A 147 9.46 8.43 1.88
N ILE A 148 8.51 9.29 2.22
CA ILE A 148 8.79 10.53 2.96
C ILE A 148 9.36 10.21 4.35
N ALA A 149 8.80 9.24 5.05
CA ALA A 149 9.29 8.80 6.35
C ALA A 149 10.74 8.31 6.28
N MET A 150 11.13 7.62 5.21
CA MET A 150 12.52 7.24 4.97
C MET A 150 13.44 8.47 4.92
N GLY A 151 13.02 9.53 4.22
CA GLY A 151 13.76 10.79 4.18
C GLY A 151 13.82 11.54 5.51
N LEU A 152 12.80 11.39 6.36
CA LEU A 152 12.74 12.06 7.67
C LEU A 152 13.55 11.33 8.75
N PHE A 153 13.42 10.01 8.82
CA PHE A 153 13.94 9.22 9.95
C PHE A 153 15.24 8.49 9.63
N ALA A 154 15.56 8.28 8.36
CA ALA A 154 16.78 7.61 7.92
C ALA A 154 17.68 8.51 7.06
N SER A 155 17.54 9.83 7.12
CA SER A 155 18.41 10.77 6.41
C SER A 155 19.86 10.59 6.85
N GLY A 156 20.78 10.43 5.88
CA GLY A 156 22.18 10.11 6.16
C GLY A 156 22.44 8.63 6.45
N TYR A 157 21.42 7.76 6.39
CA TYR A 157 21.62 6.32 6.55
C TYR A 157 22.64 5.83 5.53
N PRO A 158 23.70 5.17 5.98
CA PRO A 158 24.78 4.76 5.11
C PRO A 158 24.28 3.71 4.13
N ALA A 159 24.36 4.05 2.88
CA ALA A 159 24.39 3.06 1.86
C ALA A 159 25.79 2.42 1.85
N SER A 160 25.86 1.14 1.69
CA SER A 160 27.12 0.44 1.52
C SER A 160 27.69 0.71 0.12
N GLY A 161 28.99 0.97 0.04
CA GLY A 161 29.69 1.19 -1.23
C GLY A 161 29.40 2.53 -1.89
N ASP A 162 29.23 2.53 -3.20
CA ASP A 162 29.06 3.75 -4.02
C ASP A 162 27.61 4.31 -4.04
N ILE A 163 26.72 3.79 -3.21
CA ILE A 163 25.33 4.23 -3.15
C ILE A 163 25.25 5.52 -2.31
N PRO A 164 24.63 6.59 -2.84
CA PRO A 164 24.48 7.83 -2.09
C PRO A 164 23.64 7.62 -0.81
N PRO A 165 23.97 8.32 0.28
CA PRO A 165 23.17 8.23 1.50
C PRO A 165 21.76 8.74 1.26
N THR A 166 20.80 8.17 1.99
CA THR A 166 19.41 8.60 2.00
C THR A 166 19.33 10.08 2.35
N SER A 167 18.51 10.82 1.62
CA SER A 167 18.25 12.23 1.89
C SER A 167 16.77 12.55 1.71
N PHE A 168 16.27 13.50 2.47
CA PHE A 168 14.88 13.95 2.35
C PHE A 168 14.55 14.42 0.93
N GLY A 169 15.42 15.26 0.34
CA GLY A 169 15.26 15.73 -1.03
C GLY A 169 15.27 14.61 -2.05
N GLY A 170 16.14 13.61 -1.90
CA GLY A 170 16.18 12.43 -2.74
C GLY A 170 14.88 11.62 -2.66
N GLN A 171 14.31 11.45 -1.47
CA GLN A 171 13.05 10.75 -1.29
C GLN A 171 11.86 11.51 -1.92
N LEU A 172 11.83 12.84 -1.84
CA LEU A 172 10.80 13.63 -2.53
C LEU A 172 10.90 13.49 -4.05
N VAL A 173 12.11 13.57 -4.61
CA VAL A 173 12.33 13.33 -6.04
C VAL A 173 11.90 11.91 -6.41
N GLY A 174 12.26 10.91 -5.59
CA GLY A 174 11.84 9.52 -5.77
C GLY A 174 10.32 9.38 -5.82
N CYS A 175 9.57 10.02 -4.93
CA CYS A 175 8.10 10.04 -4.96
C CYS A 175 7.56 10.57 -6.29
N ILE A 176 8.10 11.69 -6.78
CA ILE A 176 7.66 12.31 -8.03
C ILE A 176 7.96 11.39 -9.21
N VAL A 177 9.18 10.86 -9.29
CA VAL A 177 9.59 9.96 -10.37
C VAL A 177 8.73 8.71 -10.41
N MET A 178 8.53 8.05 -9.27
CA MET A 178 7.73 6.83 -9.20
C MET A 178 6.25 7.10 -9.51
N PHE A 179 5.72 8.24 -9.07
CA PHE A 179 4.38 8.65 -9.45
C PHE A 179 4.25 8.81 -10.97
N LEU A 180 5.19 9.50 -11.62
CA LEU A 180 5.16 9.71 -13.06
C LEU A 180 5.34 8.40 -13.84
N VAL A 181 6.26 7.53 -13.40
CA VAL A 181 6.50 6.22 -14.02
C VAL A 181 5.27 5.30 -13.93
N GLY A 182 4.50 5.40 -12.87
CA GLY A 182 3.23 4.66 -12.75
C GLY A 182 2.06 5.33 -13.47
N PHE A 183 1.88 6.63 -13.23
CA PHE A 183 0.70 7.35 -13.69
C PHE A 183 0.70 7.57 -15.21
N VAL A 184 1.83 7.99 -15.79
CA VAL A 184 1.87 8.37 -17.22
C VAL A 184 1.55 7.17 -18.14
N PRO A 185 2.23 6.02 -18.03
CA PRO A 185 1.89 4.88 -18.88
C PRO A 185 0.51 4.27 -18.53
N GLY A 186 0.14 4.24 -17.25
CA GLY A 186 -1.18 3.74 -16.84
C GLY A 186 -2.32 4.59 -17.40
N TYR A 187 -2.22 5.90 -17.29
CA TYR A 187 -3.19 6.81 -17.88
C TYR A 187 -3.20 6.75 -19.41
N GLY A 188 -2.02 6.71 -20.02
CA GLY A 188 -1.89 6.62 -21.48
C GLY A 188 -2.54 5.37 -22.03
N LEU A 189 -2.26 4.21 -21.44
CA LEU A 189 -2.87 2.94 -21.82
C LEU A 189 -4.40 2.97 -21.63
N SER A 190 -4.87 3.44 -20.47
CA SER A 190 -6.30 3.56 -20.19
C SER A 190 -7.00 4.49 -21.18
N PHE A 191 -6.33 5.57 -21.58
CA PHE A 191 -6.85 6.50 -22.58
C PHE A 191 -6.99 5.85 -23.96
N ILE A 192 -5.97 5.09 -24.40
CA ILE A 192 -6.01 4.32 -25.65
C ILE A 192 -7.15 3.29 -25.61
N MET A 193 -7.24 2.51 -24.53
CA MET A 193 -8.33 1.54 -24.35
C MET A 193 -9.71 2.19 -24.39
N LYS A 194 -9.84 3.39 -23.79
CA LYS A 194 -11.08 4.17 -23.86
C LYS A 194 -11.44 4.56 -25.30
N MET A 195 -10.46 5.00 -26.10
CA MET A 195 -10.67 5.33 -27.51
C MET A 195 -11.11 4.12 -28.32
N MET A 196 -10.62 2.94 -27.97
CA MET A 196 -10.97 1.67 -28.61
C MET A 196 -12.28 1.04 -28.07
N ASN A 197 -12.95 1.67 -27.10
CA ASN A 197 -14.09 1.12 -26.36
C ASN A 197 -13.81 -0.21 -25.63
N TRP A 198 -12.57 -0.43 -25.23
CA TRP A 198 -12.12 -1.62 -24.50
C TRP A 198 -11.96 -1.40 -23.01
N LEU A 199 -12.08 -0.16 -22.53
CA LEU A 199 -11.83 0.17 -21.12
C LEU A 199 -12.94 -0.34 -20.20
N ARG A 200 -14.16 -0.44 -20.69
CA ARG A 200 -15.33 -0.85 -19.90
C ARG A 200 -16.16 -1.88 -20.64
N VAL A 201 -16.69 -2.82 -19.86
CA VAL A 201 -17.72 -3.73 -20.36
C VAL A 201 -19.01 -2.96 -20.66
N PRO A 202 -19.88 -3.45 -21.57
CA PRO A 202 -21.18 -2.82 -21.83
C PRO A 202 -22.02 -2.67 -20.55
N ASP A 203 -22.80 -1.60 -20.46
CA ASP A 203 -23.62 -1.31 -19.28
C ASP A 203 -24.58 -2.44 -18.89
N ALA A 204 -25.09 -3.17 -19.88
CA ALA A 204 -25.96 -4.33 -19.65
C ALA A 204 -25.20 -5.47 -18.92
N VAL A 205 -23.95 -5.72 -19.30
CA VAL A 205 -23.07 -6.72 -18.68
C VAL A 205 -22.70 -6.28 -17.26
N GLN A 206 -22.38 -4.99 -17.08
CA GLN A 206 -22.07 -4.44 -15.77
C GLN A 206 -23.25 -4.56 -14.78
N LYS A 207 -24.46 -4.30 -15.26
CA LYS A 207 -25.69 -4.41 -14.46
C LYS A 207 -26.07 -5.86 -14.14
N ALA A 208 -25.83 -6.78 -15.04
CA ALA A 208 -26.09 -8.21 -14.87
C ALA A 208 -25.05 -8.89 -13.95
N GLY A 209 -23.88 -8.28 -13.80
CA GLY A 209 -22.71 -8.88 -13.17
C GLY A 209 -21.84 -9.62 -14.19
N ILE A 210 -20.55 -9.31 -14.21
CA ILE A 210 -19.57 -9.86 -15.18
C ILE A 210 -19.51 -11.38 -15.07
N ASP A 211 -19.47 -11.91 -13.85
CA ASP A 211 -19.40 -13.36 -13.60
C ASP A 211 -20.59 -14.11 -14.23
N SER A 212 -21.79 -13.54 -14.11
CA SER A 212 -23.00 -14.12 -14.70
C SER A 212 -23.03 -13.99 -16.22
N ALA A 213 -22.59 -12.84 -16.75
CA ALA A 213 -22.73 -12.51 -18.15
C ALA A 213 -21.64 -13.16 -19.03
N GLU A 214 -20.39 -13.25 -18.54
CA GLU A 214 -19.23 -13.73 -19.31
C GLU A 214 -18.82 -15.16 -18.93
N LEU A 215 -18.91 -15.51 -17.63
CA LEU A 215 -18.46 -16.79 -17.13
C LEU A 215 -19.60 -17.77 -16.86
N ASN A 216 -20.85 -17.32 -16.96
CA ASN A 216 -22.05 -18.09 -16.60
C ASN A 216 -21.99 -18.66 -15.16
N LEU A 217 -21.34 -17.94 -14.26
CA LEU A 217 -21.20 -18.26 -12.86
C LEU A 217 -22.16 -17.42 -12.02
N LYS A 218 -22.73 -18.03 -11.01
CA LYS A 218 -23.48 -17.30 -9.96
C LYS A 218 -22.66 -17.31 -8.71
N ALA A 219 -22.40 -16.13 -8.14
CA ALA A 219 -21.65 -15.99 -6.90
C ALA A 219 -22.39 -16.63 -5.71
N TYR A 220 -23.71 -16.66 -5.78
CA TYR A 220 -24.58 -17.33 -4.80
C TYR A 220 -25.71 -18.07 -5.54
N GLN A 221 -25.98 -19.30 -5.11
CA GLN A 221 -27.14 -20.07 -5.55
C GLN A 221 -28.32 -19.79 -4.61
#